data_67273f92e5489294acca3591b584bd6f
#
_entry.id   67273f92e5489294acca3591b584bd6f
#
_cell.length_a   1.000
_cell.length_b   1.000
_cell.length_c   1.000
_cell.angle_alpha   90.00
_cell.angle_beta   90.00
_cell.angle_gamma   90.00
#
_symmetry.space_group_name_H-M   'P 1'
#
loop_
_entity.id
_entity.type
_entity.pdbx_description
1 polymer ?
#
loop_
_entity_poly.entity_id
_entity_poly.type
_entity_poly.pdbx_seq_one_letter_code
_entity_poly.pdbx_strand_id
1 'polypeptide(L)'
;ANQVVSSTDPLGRITAFDYDAAGNVTKMLDPALHETRFTYDSQWNRVTTITDALNQVTEFTYDPANGNLLTVKDPLNQVTTIGYNNVGQPTSVQGPVATEPPTTFAYDVHGNLLTTTDPLGNETQRTYDVVSRLLSLTDPRGLVTQFRYDRLNRVTDIADARQGLTRFTYDPNGNLLTVTDAKKQTTTYTYDHMDRLQ
;
A
#
# COMPACT_ATOMS: atom_id res chain seq x y z
N ALA A 1 -25.52 16.00 -8.13
CA ALA A 1 -25.00 14.63 -7.89
C ALA A 1 -25.76 14.00 -6.75
N ASN A 2 -26.10 12.71 -6.84
CA ASN A 2 -26.73 11.98 -5.73
C ASN A 2 -25.63 11.62 -4.72
N GLN A 3 -25.67 12.26 -3.53
CA GLN A 3 -24.74 12.00 -2.44
C GLN A 3 -25.46 11.19 -1.34
N VAL A 4 -24.74 10.25 -0.73
CA VAL A 4 -25.27 9.46 0.38
C VAL A 4 -25.21 10.29 1.66
N VAL A 5 -26.33 10.87 2.08
CA VAL A 5 -26.41 11.70 3.29
C VAL A 5 -26.51 10.89 4.58
N SER A 6 -26.89 9.61 4.48
CA SER A 6 -26.85 8.66 5.59
C SER A 6 -26.78 7.23 5.13
N SER A 7 -26.21 6.36 5.98
CA SER A 7 -26.17 4.92 5.81
C SER A 7 -26.67 4.24 7.09
N THR A 8 -27.53 3.24 6.96
CA THR A 8 -28.06 2.47 8.10
C THR A 8 -27.58 1.02 7.97
N ASP A 9 -26.95 0.49 9.00
CA ASP A 9 -26.50 -0.88 9.04
C ASP A 9 -27.66 -1.87 9.40
N PRO A 10 -27.45 -3.20 9.27
CA PRO A 10 -28.48 -4.19 9.62
C PRO A 10 -28.98 -4.15 11.07
N LEU A 11 -28.27 -3.49 11.98
CA LEU A 11 -28.66 -3.29 13.37
C LEU A 11 -29.40 -1.96 13.59
N GLY A 12 -29.70 -1.21 12.51
CA GLY A 12 -30.38 0.08 12.57
C GLY A 12 -29.50 1.25 13.00
N ARG A 13 -28.17 1.09 13.07
CA ARG A 13 -27.26 2.16 13.46
C ARG A 13 -26.98 3.06 12.27
N ILE A 14 -27.06 4.37 12.47
CA ILE A 14 -26.99 5.37 11.39
C ILE A 14 -25.65 6.10 11.44
N THR A 15 -24.98 6.19 10.28
CA THR A 15 -23.89 7.11 10.00
C THR A 15 -24.39 8.20 9.07
N ALA A 16 -24.15 9.48 9.39
CA ALA A 16 -24.60 10.62 8.58
C ALA A 16 -23.42 11.41 8.01
N PHE A 17 -23.64 12.07 6.85
CA PHE A 17 -22.60 12.81 6.13
C PHE A 17 -23.12 14.18 5.69
N ASP A 18 -22.30 15.23 5.85
CA ASP A 18 -22.47 16.54 5.24
C ASP A 18 -21.42 16.74 4.15
N TYR A 19 -21.74 17.56 3.16
CA TYR A 19 -20.91 17.76 1.96
C TYR A 19 -20.73 19.25 1.67
N ASP A 20 -19.60 19.58 1.03
CA ASP A 20 -19.40 20.90 0.40
C ASP A 20 -20.04 20.97 -1.00
N ALA A 21 -19.95 22.15 -1.63
CA ALA A 21 -20.48 22.38 -2.97
C ALA A 21 -19.73 21.57 -4.07
N ALA A 22 -18.49 21.15 -3.82
CA ALA A 22 -17.69 20.31 -4.71
C ALA A 22 -18.05 18.82 -4.58
N GLY A 23 -18.77 18.44 -3.51
CA GLY A 23 -19.19 17.08 -3.26
C GLY A 23 -18.27 16.29 -2.31
N ASN A 24 -17.39 16.97 -1.61
CA ASN A 24 -16.53 16.36 -0.60
C ASN A 24 -17.27 16.24 0.74
N VAL A 25 -17.02 15.14 1.46
CA VAL A 25 -17.56 14.98 2.83
C VAL A 25 -16.87 15.96 3.76
N THR A 26 -17.60 16.94 4.29
CA THR A 26 -17.07 17.91 5.27
C THR A 26 -17.26 17.47 6.71
N LYS A 27 -18.26 16.60 6.94
CA LYS A 27 -18.55 16.05 8.26
C LYS A 27 -19.07 14.62 8.14
N MET A 28 -18.65 13.78 9.05
CA MET A 28 -19.19 12.46 9.29
C MET A 28 -19.63 12.36 10.75
N LEU A 29 -20.83 11.86 10.99
CA LEU A 29 -21.37 11.57 12.31
C LEU A 29 -21.56 10.06 12.43
N ASP A 30 -20.85 9.41 13.33
CA ASP A 30 -20.97 7.97 13.55
C ASP A 30 -22.26 7.63 14.34
N PRO A 31 -22.63 6.35 14.47
CA PRO A 31 -23.82 5.94 15.23
C PRO A 31 -23.79 6.29 16.71
N ALA A 32 -22.64 6.60 17.30
CA ALA A 32 -22.49 7.07 18.67
C ALA A 32 -22.49 8.60 18.78
N LEU A 33 -22.78 9.29 17.65
CA LEU A 33 -22.79 10.75 17.50
C LEU A 33 -21.40 11.39 17.67
N HIS A 34 -20.32 10.64 17.46
CA HIS A 34 -19.00 11.21 17.36
C HIS A 34 -18.82 11.87 16.00
N GLU A 35 -18.36 13.10 16.02
CA GLU A 35 -18.18 13.91 14.82
C GLU A 35 -16.73 13.87 14.33
N THR A 36 -16.55 13.63 13.02
CA THR A 36 -15.26 13.82 12.32
C THR A 36 -15.47 14.87 11.23
N ARG A 37 -14.62 15.90 11.18
CA ARG A 37 -14.66 16.98 10.19
C ARG A 37 -13.48 16.91 9.25
N PHE A 38 -13.70 17.36 8.01
CA PHE A 38 -12.70 17.38 6.94
C PHE A 38 -12.67 18.75 6.28
N THR A 39 -11.47 19.23 5.93
CA THR A 39 -11.29 20.37 5.04
C THR A 39 -10.48 19.94 3.83
N TYR A 40 -10.60 20.70 2.75
CA TYR A 40 -9.99 20.37 1.45
C TYR A 40 -9.29 21.58 0.86
N ASP A 41 -8.21 21.34 0.09
CA ASP A 41 -7.63 22.38 -0.75
C ASP A 41 -8.47 22.59 -2.01
N SER A 42 -8.44 23.82 -2.53
CA SER A 42 -9.24 24.20 -3.69
C SER A 42 -8.61 23.81 -5.03
N GLN A 43 -7.33 23.45 -5.06
CA GLN A 43 -6.59 23.19 -6.31
C GLN A 43 -6.65 21.71 -6.71
N TRP A 44 -6.42 20.81 -5.74
CA TRP A 44 -6.31 19.38 -5.97
C TRP A 44 -7.46 18.60 -5.36
N ASN A 45 -8.34 19.30 -4.62
CA ASN A 45 -9.48 18.71 -3.91
C ASN A 45 -9.07 17.58 -2.94
N ARG A 46 -7.95 17.77 -2.24
CA ARG A 46 -7.38 16.81 -1.29
C ARG A 46 -7.62 17.27 0.13
N VAL A 47 -7.76 16.32 1.06
CA VAL A 47 -7.98 16.62 2.49
C VAL A 47 -6.80 17.40 3.06
N THR A 48 -7.04 18.59 3.61
CA THR A 48 -6.03 19.40 4.30
C THR A 48 -6.06 19.25 5.81
N THR A 49 -7.24 18.95 6.39
CA THR A 49 -7.33 18.62 7.82
C THR A 49 -8.35 17.51 8.05
N ILE A 50 -8.09 16.72 9.09
CA ILE A 50 -9.06 15.83 9.72
C ILE A 50 -9.14 16.21 11.18
N THR A 51 -10.34 16.55 11.66
CA THR A 51 -10.59 16.83 13.07
C THR A 51 -11.48 15.73 13.63
N ASP A 52 -11.01 15.01 14.64
CA ASP A 52 -11.78 13.95 15.29
C ASP A 52 -12.77 14.49 16.33
N ALA A 53 -13.54 13.57 16.94
CA ALA A 53 -14.54 13.89 17.96
C ALA A 53 -13.96 14.47 19.27
N LEU A 54 -12.67 14.35 19.49
CA LEU A 54 -11.94 14.93 20.62
C LEU A 54 -11.31 16.29 20.26
N ASN A 55 -11.64 16.85 19.08
CA ASN A 55 -11.04 18.04 18.49
C ASN A 55 -9.52 17.90 18.24
N GLN A 56 -9.03 16.70 18.07
CA GLN A 56 -7.66 16.45 17.67
C GLN A 56 -7.54 16.63 16.15
N VAL A 57 -6.55 17.43 15.71
CA VAL A 57 -6.38 17.79 14.30
C VAL A 57 -5.16 17.13 13.72
N THR A 58 -5.35 16.41 12.59
CA THR A 58 -4.29 15.99 11.69
C THR A 58 -4.28 16.91 10.48
N GLU A 59 -3.11 17.48 10.13
CA GLU A 59 -2.94 18.41 9.02
C GLU A 59 -2.14 17.76 7.89
N PHE A 60 -2.50 18.09 6.64
CA PHE A 60 -1.83 17.59 5.42
C PHE A 60 -1.42 18.77 4.55
N THR A 61 -0.20 18.77 4.03
CA THR A 61 0.24 19.75 3.04
C THR A 61 0.64 19.06 1.75
N TYR A 62 0.42 19.76 0.64
CA TYR A 62 0.66 19.23 -0.69
C TYR A 62 1.54 20.17 -1.51
N ASP A 63 2.29 19.61 -2.44
CA ASP A 63 3.04 20.36 -3.43
C ASP A 63 2.07 21.10 -4.37
N PRO A 64 2.10 22.43 -4.45
CA PRO A 64 1.19 23.20 -5.29
C PRO A 64 1.41 22.92 -6.80
N ALA A 65 2.59 22.42 -7.21
CA ALA A 65 2.90 22.17 -8.62
C ALA A 65 2.31 20.84 -9.14
N ASN A 66 2.22 19.81 -8.28
CA ASN A 66 1.85 18.45 -8.72
C ASN A 66 0.88 17.73 -7.77
N GLY A 67 0.59 18.31 -6.60
CA GLY A 67 -0.32 17.76 -5.61
C GLY A 67 0.25 16.59 -4.80
N ASN A 68 1.55 16.33 -4.81
CA ASN A 68 2.14 15.30 -3.95
C ASN A 68 2.02 15.69 -2.47
N LEU A 69 1.75 14.71 -1.61
CA LEU A 69 1.67 14.93 -0.16
C LEU A 69 3.07 15.22 0.40
N LEU A 70 3.30 16.43 0.88
CA LEU A 70 4.61 16.84 1.42
C LEU A 70 4.73 16.55 2.91
N THR A 71 3.70 16.85 3.70
CA THR A 71 3.76 16.64 5.14
C THR A 71 2.46 16.10 5.70
N VAL A 72 2.59 15.32 6.77
CA VAL A 72 1.50 14.95 7.68
C VAL A 72 1.90 15.43 9.07
N LYS A 73 1.08 16.28 9.69
CA LYS A 73 1.26 16.73 11.07
C LYS A 73 0.17 16.13 11.94
N ASP A 74 0.56 15.36 12.93
CA ASP A 74 -0.37 14.72 13.85
C ASP A 74 -0.90 15.69 14.95
N PRO A 75 -1.87 15.29 15.76
CA PRO A 75 -2.40 16.10 16.86
C PRO A 75 -1.38 16.46 17.95
N LEU A 76 -0.26 15.75 18.04
CA LEU A 76 0.84 16.06 18.96
C LEU A 76 1.86 17.02 18.34
N ASN A 77 1.56 17.61 17.17
CA ASN A 77 2.44 18.45 16.37
C ASN A 77 3.69 17.72 15.83
N GLN A 78 3.67 16.41 15.77
CA GLN A 78 4.74 15.63 15.16
C GLN A 78 4.56 15.66 13.64
N VAL A 79 5.64 15.99 12.91
CA VAL A 79 5.59 16.15 11.45
C VAL A 79 6.35 15.03 10.76
N THR A 80 5.68 14.32 9.88
CA THR A 80 6.29 13.42 8.90
C THR A 80 6.41 14.14 7.58
N THR A 81 7.60 14.10 6.94
CA THR A 81 7.86 14.75 5.64
C THR A 81 8.16 13.70 4.59
N ILE A 82 7.65 13.88 3.37
CA ILE A 82 7.80 12.97 2.25
C ILE A 82 8.51 13.71 1.10
N GLY A 83 9.63 13.15 0.63
CA GLY A 83 10.36 13.63 -0.55
C GLY A 83 10.04 12.78 -1.78
N TYR A 84 10.10 13.39 -2.97
CA TYR A 84 9.74 12.75 -4.24
C TYR A 84 10.80 12.98 -5.30
N ASN A 85 10.88 12.08 -6.29
CA ASN A 85 11.61 12.34 -7.52
C ASN A 85 10.73 13.13 -8.52
N ASN A 86 11.32 13.46 -9.67
CA ASN A 86 10.66 14.25 -10.72
C ASN A 86 9.49 13.55 -11.44
N VAL A 87 9.27 12.26 -11.19
CA VAL A 87 8.15 11.49 -11.74
C VAL A 87 7.09 11.16 -10.66
N GLY A 88 7.20 11.76 -9.45
CA GLY A 88 6.23 11.65 -8.38
C GLY A 88 6.33 10.38 -7.53
N GLN A 89 7.44 9.64 -7.60
CA GLN A 89 7.67 8.50 -6.71
C GLN A 89 8.31 8.96 -5.40
N PRO A 90 7.88 8.47 -4.22
CA PRO A 90 8.50 8.81 -2.95
C PRO A 90 9.97 8.36 -2.92
N THR A 91 10.89 9.25 -2.56
CA THR A 91 12.32 8.93 -2.40
C THR A 91 12.75 8.91 -0.94
N SER A 92 11.98 9.58 -0.07
CA SER A 92 12.25 9.60 1.36
C SER A 92 10.99 9.80 2.18
N VAL A 93 10.97 9.22 3.37
CA VAL A 93 10.00 9.52 4.43
C VAL A 93 10.77 9.81 5.70
N GLN A 94 10.74 11.08 6.14
CA GLN A 94 11.33 11.54 7.39
C GLN A 94 10.27 11.49 8.48
N GLY A 95 10.50 10.70 9.52
CA GLY A 95 9.66 10.69 10.71
C GLY A 95 9.78 11.97 11.53
N PRO A 96 9.00 12.12 12.61
CA PRO A 96 8.93 13.33 13.41
C PRO A 96 10.22 13.65 14.19
N VAL A 97 11.09 12.67 14.36
CA VAL A 97 12.39 12.85 15.01
C VAL A 97 13.43 13.28 13.97
N ALA A 98 13.66 14.57 13.84
CA ALA A 98 14.54 15.14 12.81
C ALA A 98 16.02 14.69 12.90
N THR A 99 16.45 14.15 14.04
CA THR A 99 17.81 13.61 14.23
C THR A 99 17.96 12.17 13.74
N GLU A 100 16.88 11.47 13.51
CA GLU A 100 16.88 10.13 12.91
C GLU A 100 16.93 10.25 11.38
N PRO A 101 17.73 9.42 10.69
CA PRO A 101 17.72 9.39 9.24
C PRO A 101 16.32 9.03 8.69
N PRO A 102 15.97 9.50 7.48
CA PRO A 102 14.71 9.08 6.84
C PRO A 102 14.78 7.62 6.37
N THR A 103 13.62 7.00 6.21
CA THR A 103 13.49 5.85 5.32
C THR A 103 13.66 6.33 3.89
N THR A 104 14.53 5.69 3.09
CA THR A 104 14.79 6.06 1.70
C THR A 104 14.40 4.96 0.72
N PHE A 105 14.08 5.39 -0.51
CA PHE A 105 13.63 4.52 -1.59
C PHE A 105 14.40 4.86 -2.87
N ALA A 106 14.89 3.84 -3.59
CA ALA A 106 15.47 4.01 -4.91
C ALA A 106 14.74 3.15 -5.94
N TYR A 107 14.67 3.66 -7.15
CA TYR A 107 13.91 3.07 -8.25
C TYR A 107 14.79 2.92 -9.49
N ASP A 108 14.45 1.95 -10.34
CA ASP A 108 15.04 1.86 -11.68
C ASP A 108 14.35 2.82 -12.67
N VAL A 109 14.80 2.80 -13.91
CA VAL A 109 14.26 3.66 -14.99
C VAL A 109 12.83 3.29 -15.40
N HIS A 110 12.33 2.11 -15.02
CA HIS A 110 10.98 1.64 -15.29
C HIS A 110 10.03 1.93 -14.12
N GLY A 111 10.55 2.47 -13.01
CA GLY A 111 9.79 2.78 -11.80
C GLY A 111 9.69 1.63 -10.81
N ASN A 112 10.44 0.54 -10.97
CA ASN A 112 10.47 -0.54 -10.03
C ASN A 112 11.29 -0.16 -8.79
N LEU A 113 10.79 -0.46 -7.58
CA LEU A 113 11.47 -0.18 -6.32
C LEU A 113 12.66 -1.12 -6.11
N LEU A 114 13.89 -0.62 -6.28
CA LEU A 114 15.12 -1.39 -6.12
C LEU A 114 15.53 -1.56 -4.67
N THR A 115 15.57 -0.47 -3.91
CA THR A 115 16.02 -0.50 -2.52
C THR A 115 15.06 0.25 -1.59
N THR A 116 15.00 -0.23 -0.37
CA THR A 116 14.39 0.47 0.77
C THR A 116 15.40 0.43 1.91
N THR A 117 15.82 1.59 2.42
CA THR A 117 16.71 1.68 3.57
C THR A 117 15.97 2.31 4.73
N ASP A 118 15.90 1.64 5.86
CA ASP A 118 15.24 2.17 7.07
C ASP A 118 16.12 3.17 7.82
N PRO A 119 15.61 3.87 8.85
CA PRO A 119 16.41 4.83 9.65
C PRO A 119 17.63 4.22 10.36
N LEU A 120 17.66 2.91 10.56
CA LEU A 120 18.79 2.19 11.17
C LEU A 120 19.85 1.76 10.15
N GLY A 121 19.63 2.06 8.85
CA GLY A 121 20.50 1.66 7.75
C GLY A 121 20.27 0.22 7.27
N ASN A 122 19.21 -0.44 7.71
CA ASN A 122 18.87 -1.76 7.20
C ASN A 122 18.32 -1.65 5.79
N GLU A 123 18.94 -2.33 4.84
CA GLU A 123 18.58 -2.27 3.43
C GLU A 123 17.87 -3.55 2.96
N THR A 124 16.75 -3.37 2.28
CA THR A 124 16.06 -4.42 1.52
C THR A 124 16.25 -4.13 0.04
N GLN A 125 16.80 -5.10 -0.72
CA GLN A 125 17.06 -4.98 -2.16
C GLN A 125 16.11 -5.85 -2.97
N ARG A 126 15.80 -5.41 -4.19
CA ARG A 126 14.95 -6.13 -5.15
C ARG A 126 15.56 -6.07 -6.54
N THR A 127 15.39 -7.14 -7.28
CA THR A 127 15.73 -7.18 -8.71
C THR A 127 14.52 -7.59 -9.52
N TYR A 128 14.46 -7.10 -10.75
CA TYR A 128 13.34 -7.33 -11.65
C TYR A 128 13.80 -7.78 -13.01
N ASP A 129 12.95 -8.46 -13.75
CA ASP A 129 13.20 -8.76 -15.15
C ASP A 129 12.74 -7.61 -16.07
N VAL A 130 12.93 -7.80 -17.37
CA VAL A 130 12.63 -6.78 -18.39
C VAL A 130 11.16 -6.41 -18.53
N VAL A 131 10.24 -7.15 -17.91
CA VAL A 131 8.80 -6.87 -17.85
C VAL A 131 8.33 -6.52 -16.44
N SER A 132 9.26 -6.11 -15.57
CA SER A 132 9.03 -5.62 -14.19
C SER A 132 8.47 -6.70 -13.23
N ARG A 133 8.77 -8.00 -13.45
CA ARG A 133 8.45 -9.04 -12.49
C ARG A 133 9.59 -9.17 -11.49
N LEU A 134 9.28 -9.32 -10.20
CA LEU A 134 10.27 -9.46 -9.13
C LEU A 134 11.07 -10.77 -9.29
N LEU A 135 12.38 -10.68 -9.52
CA LEU A 135 13.28 -11.86 -9.62
C LEU A 135 13.88 -12.25 -8.28
N SER A 136 14.25 -11.27 -7.46
CA SER A 136 14.79 -11.52 -6.13
C SER A 136 14.44 -10.45 -5.12
N LEU A 137 14.37 -10.87 -3.87
CA LEU A 137 14.29 -10.03 -2.68
C LEU A 137 15.42 -10.40 -1.74
N THR A 138 16.28 -9.44 -1.39
CA THR A 138 17.34 -9.59 -0.39
C THR A 138 16.94 -8.85 0.86
N ASP A 139 16.84 -9.53 1.98
CA ASP A 139 16.54 -8.90 3.27
C ASP A 139 17.79 -8.19 3.87
N PRO A 140 17.67 -7.36 4.92
CA PRO A 140 18.81 -6.66 5.54
C PRO A 140 19.91 -7.58 6.09
N ARG A 141 19.65 -8.86 6.28
CA ARG A 141 20.65 -9.87 6.71
C ARG A 141 21.37 -10.51 5.54
N GLY A 142 21.05 -10.08 4.29
CA GLY A 142 21.61 -10.66 3.07
C GLY A 142 20.94 -11.97 2.65
N LEU A 143 19.79 -12.32 3.23
CA LEU A 143 19.06 -13.53 2.86
C LEU A 143 18.24 -13.27 1.60
N VAL A 144 18.46 -14.11 0.57
CA VAL A 144 17.86 -13.93 -0.76
C VAL A 144 16.71 -14.90 -0.99
N THR A 145 15.54 -14.37 -1.33
CA THR A 145 14.41 -15.12 -1.89
C THR A 145 14.37 -14.89 -3.39
N GLN A 146 14.26 -15.94 -4.20
CA GLN A 146 14.20 -15.87 -5.66
C GLN A 146 12.84 -16.34 -6.19
N PHE A 147 12.39 -15.72 -7.28
CA PHE A 147 11.11 -15.99 -7.93
C PHE A 147 11.35 -16.39 -9.40
N ARG A 148 10.57 -17.35 -9.89
CA ARG A 148 10.50 -17.71 -11.31
C ARG A 148 9.06 -17.69 -11.78
N TYR A 149 8.89 -17.44 -13.07
CA TYR A 149 7.59 -17.24 -13.68
C TYR A 149 7.45 -18.06 -14.96
N ASP A 150 6.23 -18.43 -15.28
CA ASP A 150 5.90 -18.96 -16.62
C ASP A 150 5.66 -17.82 -17.63
N ARG A 151 5.30 -18.20 -18.85
CA ARG A 151 5.02 -17.26 -19.95
C ARG A 151 3.74 -16.44 -19.75
N LEU A 152 2.86 -16.84 -18.82
CA LEU A 152 1.63 -16.14 -18.45
C LEU A 152 1.81 -15.27 -17.20
N ASN A 153 3.07 -15.00 -16.78
CA ASN A 153 3.45 -14.19 -15.60
C ASN A 153 2.99 -14.78 -14.26
N ARG A 154 2.71 -16.10 -14.18
CA ARG A 154 2.37 -16.77 -12.93
C ARG A 154 3.65 -17.30 -12.28
N VAL A 155 3.75 -17.20 -10.94
CA VAL A 155 4.91 -17.71 -10.19
C VAL A 155 4.95 -19.23 -10.29
N THR A 156 6.05 -19.80 -10.78
CA THR A 156 6.25 -21.26 -10.84
C THR A 156 7.15 -21.78 -9.72
N ASP A 157 8.10 -20.97 -9.27
CA ASP A 157 9.03 -21.37 -8.22
C ASP A 157 9.33 -20.19 -7.28
N ILE A 158 9.43 -20.49 -6.00
CA ILE A 158 10.00 -19.61 -4.98
C ILE A 158 11.12 -20.38 -4.29
N ALA A 159 12.36 -19.87 -4.37
CA ALA A 159 13.49 -20.40 -3.63
C ALA A 159 13.80 -19.47 -2.43
N ASP A 160 13.77 -20.01 -1.22
CA ASP A 160 14.14 -19.27 -0.03
C ASP A 160 15.66 -19.16 0.14
N ALA A 161 16.11 -18.38 1.12
CA ALA A 161 17.54 -18.17 1.39
C ALA A 161 18.29 -19.43 1.83
N ARG A 162 17.59 -20.49 2.23
CA ARG A 162 18.17 -21.80 2.55
C ARG A 162 18.08 -22.79 1.38
N GLN A 163 17.72 -22.26 0.19
CA GLN A 163 17.48 -23.02 -1.03
C GLN A 163 16.30 -24.00 -0.93
N GLY A 164 15.42 -23.81 0.04
CA GLY A 164 14.13 -24.48 0.09
C GLY A 164 13.28 -24.03 -1.10
N LEU A 165 12.83 -24.99 -1.92
CA LEU A 165 12.11 -24.69 -3.16
C LEU A 165 10.64 -25.03 -3.03
N THR A 166 9.77 -24.01 -3.16
CA THR A 166 8.33 -24.18 -3.32
C THR A 166 7.96 -24.06 -4.79
N ARG A 167 7.21 -25.03 -5.33
CA ARG A 167 6.78 -25.08 -6.73
C ARG A 167 5.29 -24.99 -6.86
N PHE A 168 4.85 -24.31 -7.92
CA PHE A 168 3.46 -24.11 -8.26
C PHE A 168 3.18 -24.61 -9.67
N THR A 169 2.08 -25.31 -9.88
CA THR A 169 1.58 -25.66 -11.21
C THR A 169 0.16 -25.17 -11.41
N TYR A 170 -0.19 -24.91 -12.65
CA TYR A 170 -1.46 -24.31 -13.03
C TYR A 170 -2.08 -25.03 -14.21
N ASP A 171 -3.39 -24.98 -14.31
CA ASP A 171 -4.10 -25.38 -15.51
C ASP A 171 -4.06 -24.30 -16.61
N PRO A 172 -4.58 -24.58 -17.82
CA PRO A 172 -4.64 -23.59 -18.89
C PRO A 172 -5.51 -22.37 -18.56
N ASN A 173 -6.52 -22.48 -17.69
CA ASN A 173 -7.38 -21.38 -17.26
C ASN A 173 -6.71 -20.48 -16.23
N GLY A 174 -5.59 -20.93 -15.60
CA GLY A 174 -4.86 -20.19 -14.58
C GLY A 174 -5.15 -20.66 -13.16
N ASN A 175 -5.96 -21.68 -12.97
CA ASN A 175 -6.23 -22.24 -11.66
C ASN A 175 -4.99 -22.95 -11.10
N LEU A 176 -4.68 -22.75 -9.81
CA LEU A 176 -3.55 -23.40 -9.13
C LEU A 176 -3.83 -24.89 -8.95
N LEU A 177 -3.06 -25.76 -9.60
CA LEU A 177 -3.25 -27.22 -9.50
C LEU A 177 -2.47 -27.84 -8.34
N THR A 178 -1.21 -27.42 -8.16
CA THR A 178 -0.38 -27.99 -7.08
C THR A 178 0.49 -26.94 -6.43
N VAL A 179 0.73 -27.14 -5.12
CA VAL A 179 1.83 -26.51 -4.38
C VAL A 179 2.70 -27.59 -3.80
N THR A 180 3.97 -27.64 -4.18
CA THR A 180 4.96 -28.57 -3.62
C THR A 180 5.95 -27.78 -2.76
N ASP A 181 6.03 -28.07 -1.49
CA ASP A 181 6.92 -27.39 -0.53
C ASP A 181 8.40 -27.86 -0.63
N ALA A 182 9.27 -27.21 0.14
CA ALA A 182 10.70 -27.54 0.20
C ALA A 182 10.98 -28.96 0.73
N LYS A 183 10.03 -29.55 1.46
CA LYS A 183 10.11 -30.96 1.93
C LYS A 183 9.54 -31.94 0.91
N LYS A 184 9.18 -31.47 -0.29
CA LYS A 184 8.54 -32.24 -1.36
C LYS A 184 7.13 -32.75 -1.02
N GLN A 185 6.47 -32.12 -0.05
CA GLN A 185 5.06 -32.38 0.22
C GLN A 185 4.19 -31.59 -0.75
N THR A 186 3.26 -32.28 -1.41
CA THR A 186 2.41 -31.67 -2.44
C THR A 186 0.98 -31.60 -1.99
N THR A 187 0.40 -30.37 -2.03
CA THR A 187 -1.04 -30.13 -1.94
C THR A 187 -1.59 -30.01 -3.35
N THR A 188 -2.69 -30.69 -3.63
CA THR A 188 -3.36 -30.68 -4.95
C THR A 188 -4.73 -30.04 -4.81
N TYR A 189 -5.11 -29.24 -5.80
CA TYR A 189 -6.38 -28.57 -5.90
C TYR A 189 -7.12 -29.05 -7.14
N THR A 190 -8.43 -29.25 -7.02
CA THR A 190 -9.31 -29.63 -8.13
C THR A 190 -10.40 -28.60 -8.30
N TYR A 191 -10.85 -28.41 -9.54
CA TYR A 191 -11.83 -27.39 -9.91
C TYR A 191 -12.93 -28.00 -10.76
N ASP A 192 -14.11 -27.47 -10.63
CA ASP A 192 -15.21 -27.81 -11.54
C ASP A 192 -15.09 -27.04 -12.88
N HIS A 193 -16.02 -27.32 -13.80
CA HIS A 193 -16.04 -26.70 -15.13
C HIS A 193 -16.35 -25.18 -15.13
N MET A 194 -16.66 -24.60 -13.96
CA MET A 194 -16.85 -23.16 -13.74
C MET A 194 -15.69 -22.54 -12.94
N ASP A 195 -14.54 -23.23 -12.88
CA ASP A 195 -13.33 -22.83 -12.15
C ASP A 195 -13.55 -22.64 -10.64
N ARG A 196 -14.53 -23.35 -10.05
CA ARG A 196 -14.76 -23.34 -8.60
C ARG A 196 -14.01 -24.49 -7.93
N LEU A 197 -13.30 -24.19 -6.84
CA LEU A 197 -12.56 -25.18 -6.06
C LEU A 197 -13.52 -26.25 -5.52
N GLN A 198 -13.11 -27.53 -5.65
CA GLN A 198 -13.84 -28.72 -5.16
C GLN A 198 -13.20 -29.27 -3.89
#